data_5eee6a3f9b80f0bec804e243a1a9f6c7
#
_entry.id   5eee6a3f9b80f0bec804e243a1a9f6c7
#
_cell.length_a   1.000
_cell.length_b   1.000
_cell.length_c   1.000
_cell.angle_alpha   90.00
_cell.angle_beta   90.00
_cell.angle_gamma   90.00
#
_symmetry.space_group_name_H-M   'P 1'
#
loop_
_entity.id
_entity.type
_entity.pdbx_description
1 polymer ?
#
loop_
_entity_poly.entity_id
_entity_poly.type
_entity_poly.pdbx_seq_one_letter_code
_entity_poly.pdbx_strand_id
1 'polypeptide(L)' 'MANRRMFSLSVIDTDKFLDMPVSSQLLYFHLGMRADDDGFVSSPKRIARTTNCGDDDLRILA' A
#
# COMPACT_ATOMS: atom_id res chain seq x y z
N MET A 1 -18.00 -3.58 -0.10
CA MET A 1 -16.67 -2.97 -0.14
C MET A 1 -16.75 -1.52 -0.60
N ALA A 2 -16.06 -0.61 0.06
CA ALA A 2 -16.08 0.80 -0.34
C ALA A 2 -15.27 0.98 -1.62
N ASN A 3 -15.74 1.88 -2.50
CA ASN A 3 -15.03 2.23 -3.73
C ASN A 3 -14.05 3.38 -3.53
N ARG A 4 -14.08 3.99 -2.35
CA ARG A 4 -13.25 5.13 -2.02
C ARG A 4 -12.61 4.93 -0.66
N ARG A 5 -11.40 5.45 -0.50
CA ARG A 5 -10.69 5.43 0.77
C ARG A 5 -10.08 6.81 1.02
N MET A 6 -9.96 7.14 2.30
CA MET A 6 -9.26 8.34 2.72
C MET A 6 -7.87 7.96 3.21
N PHE A 7 -6.86 8.70 2.76
CA PHE A 7 -5.49 8.52 3.20
C PHE A 7 -5.03 9.77 3.95
N SER A 8 -4.25 9.56 5.00
CA SER A 8 -3.83 10.66 5.86
C SER A 8 -2.52 11.28 5.37
N LEU A 9 -2.49 12.60 5.23
CA LEU A 9 -1.25 13.30 4.93
C LEU A 9 -0.20 13.10 6.03
N SER A 10 -0.64 12.88 7.27
CA SER A 10 0.29 12.64 8.35
C SER A 10 1.10 11.35 8.18
N VAL A 11 0.66 10.46 7.30
CA VAL A 11 1.40 9.24 6.96
C VAL A 11 2.20 9.43 5.68
N ILE A 12 1.54 9.87 4.60
CA ILE A 12 2.17 9.90 3.27
C ILE A 12 3.11 11.10 3.08
N ASP A 13 2.98 12.13 3.91
CA ASP A 13 3.81 13.32 3.81
C ASP A 13 4.92 13.31 4.87
N THR A 14 5.46 12.13 5.15
CA THR A 14 6.57 11.96 6.07
C THR A 14 7.84 11.60 5.30
N ASP A 15 8.99 11.96 5.85
CA ASP A 15 10.27 11.61 5.23
C ASP A 15 10.41 10.10 5.08
N LYS A 16 9.95 9.36 6.07
CA LYS A 16 10.03 7.89 6.03
C LYS A 16 9.26 7.32 4.85
N PHE A 17 8.06 7.82 4.61
CA PHE A 17 7.25 7.35 3.47
C PHE A 17 7.84 7.80 2.15
N LEU A 18 8.23 9.08 2.06
CA LEU A 18 8.74 9.66 0.81
C LEU A 18 10.11 9.11 0.42
N ASP A 19 10.87 8.58 1.38
CA ASP A 19 12.16 7.95 1.11
C ASP A 19 12.03 6.53 0.58
N MET A 20 10.83 5.94 0.62
CA MET A 20 10.62 4.61 0.06
C MET A 20 10.69 4.62 -1.45
N PRO A 21 11.09 3.50 -2.09
CA PRO A 21 11.00 3.37 -3.55
C PRO A 21 9.59 3.70 -4.06
N VAL A 22 9.52 4.24 -5.26
CA VAL A 22 8.23 4.63 -5.86
C VAL A 22 7.26 3.44 -5.92
N SER A 23 7.75 2.25 -6.23
CA SER A 23 6.90 1.06 -6.28
C SER A 23 6.33 0.71 -4.91
N SER A 24 7.09 0.92 -3.84
CA SER A 24 6.59 0.68 -2.48
C SER A 24 5.49 1.68 -2.13
N GLN A 25 5.68 2.95 -2.47
CA GLN A 25 4.66 3.97 -2.26
C GLN A 25 3.39 3.65 -3.05
N LEU A 26 3.54 3.24 -4.30
CA LEU A 26 2.41 2.83 -5.13
C LEU A 26 1.66 1.66 -4.51
N LEU A 27 2.39 0.66 -4.06
CA LEU A 27 1.80 -0.53 -3.45
C LEU A 27 1.03 -0.18 -2.18
N TYR A 28 1.52 0.77 -1.39
CA TYR A 28 0.82 1.23 -0.20
C TYR A 28 -0.61 1.68 -0.53
N PHE A 29 -0.76 2.49 -1.58
CA PHE A 29 -2.08 2.96 -1.98
C PHE A 29 -2.96 1.83 -2.50
N HIS A 30 -2.40 0.89 -3.27
CA HIS A 30 -3.17 -0.25 -3.77
C HIS A 30 -3.65 -1.15 -2.63
N LEU A 31 -2.78 -1.42 -1.66
CA LEU A 31 -3.16 -2.22 -0.51
C LEU A 31 -4.22 -1.51 0.34
N GLY A 32 -4.05 -0.20 0.53
CA GLY A 32 -5.01 0.59 1.29
C GLY A 32 -6.38 0.59 0.67
N MET A 33 -6.46 0.69 -0.66
CA MET A 33 -7.74 0.68 -1.37
C MET A 33 -8.46 -0.67 -1.24
N ARG A 34 -7.70 -1.76 -1.03
CA ARG A 34 -8.26 -3.11 -0.99
C ARG A 34 -8.38 -3.66 0.42
N ALA A 35 -7.96 -2.89 1.42
CA ALA A 35 -8.10 -3.31 2.81
C ALA A 35 -9.57 -3.29 3.24
N ASP A 36 -9.95 -4.20 4.14
CA ASP A 36 -11.28 -4.17 4.73
C ASP A 36 -11.34 -3.12 5.85
N ASP A 37 -12.47 -3.03 6.54
CA ASP A 37 -12.67 -2.03 7.59
C ASP A 37 -11.73 -2.23 8.78
N ASP A 38 -11.23 -3.44 8.97
CA ASP A 38 -10.28 -3.75 10.04
C ASP A 38 -8.83 -3.58 9.60
N GLY A 39 -8.59 -3.19 8.36
CA GLY A 39 -7.26 -2.99 7.82
C GLY A 39 -6.60 -4.25 7.27
N PHE A 40 -7.32 -5.34 7.18
CA PHE A 40 -6.78 -6.58 6.63
C PHE A 40 -6.84 -6.58 5.10
N VAL A 41 -5.78 -7.08 4.50
CA VAL A 41 -5.68 -7.23 3.05
C VAL A 41 -5.54 -8.70 2.74
N SER A 42 -6.49 -9.23 1.96
CA SER A 42 -6.41 -10.60 1.48
C SER A 42 -5.41 -10.69 0.33
N SER A 43 -4.52 -11.67 0.39
CA SER A 43 -3.59 -11.97 -0.69
C SER A 43 -2.72 -10.76 -1.11
N PRO A 44 -1.94 -10.17 -0.20
CA PRO A 44 -1.11 -9.01 -0.55
C PRO A 44 -0.11 -9.31 -1.67
N LYS A 45 0.41 -10.52 -1.74
CA LYS A 45 1.33 -10.90 -2.82
C LYS A 45 0.66 -10.88 -4.18
N ARG A 46 -0.61 -11.29 -4.24
CA ARG A 46 -1.38 -11.24 -5.48
C ARG A 46 -1.61 -9.80 -5.91
N ILE A 47 -1.91 -8.92 -4.96
CA ILE A 47 -2.09 -7.49 -5.25
C ILE A 47 -0.79 -6.89 -5.77
N ALA A 48 0.33 -7.18 -5.13
CA ALA A 48 1.63 -6.71 -5.58
C ALA A 48 1.92 -7.15 -7.02
N ARG A 49 1.65 -8.41 -7.34
CA ARG A 49 1.87 -8.94 -8.69
C ARG A 49 0.94 -8.27 -9.70
N THR A 50 -0.33 -8.09 -9.35
CA THR A 50 -1.31 -7.48 -10.24
C THR A 50 -0.97 -6.03 -10.55
N THR A 51 -0.39 -5.32 -9.59
CA THR A 51 -0.04 -3.91 -9.74
C THR A 51 1.40 -3.69 -10.21
N ASN A 52 2.09 -4.77 -10.60
CA ASN A 52 3.48 -4.71 -11.08
C ASN A 52 4.47 -4.30 -10.00
N CYS A 53 4.17 -4.57 -8.75
CA CYS A 53 5.09 -4.33 -7.64
C CYS A 53 5.78 -5.63 -7.26
N GLY A 54 6.97 -5.54 -6.68
CA GLY A 54 7.75 -6.70 -6.28
C GLY A 54 7.47 -7.14 -4.84
N ASP A 55 7.90 -8.36 -4.50
CA ASP A 55 7.81 -8.84 -3.13
C ASP A 55 8.65 -7.99 -2.17
N ASP A 56 9.72 -7.37 -2.68
CA ASP A 56 10.55 -6.48 -1.88
C ASP A 56 9.76 -5.26 -1.39
N ASP A 57 8.81 -4.79 -2.19
CA ASP A 57 7.95 -3.67 -1.81
C ASP A 57 7.07 -4.03 -0.62
N LEU A 58 6.59 -5.27 -0.57
CA LEU A 58 5.82 -5.76 0.58
C LEU A 58 6.67 -5.77 1.85
N ARG A 59 7.94 -6.15 1.75
CA ARG A 59 8.83 -6.16 2.91
C ARG A 59 9.10 -4.75 3.43
N ILE A 60 9.24 -3.80 2.53
CA ILE A 60 9.48 -2.40 2.89
C ILE A 60 8.28 -1.84 3.64
N LEU A 61 7.06 -2.21 3.22
CA LEU A 61 5.83 -1.73 3.86
C LEU A 61 5.51 -2.45 5.16
N ALA A 62 6.08 -3.61 5.39
CA ALA A 62 5.80 -4.41 6.58
C ALA A 62 6.27 -3.74 7.88
#